data_f6f8fe334eb969a0e541f109b51f11dc
#
_entry.id   f6f8fe334eb969a0e541f109b51f11dc
#
_cell.length_a   1.000
_cell.length_b   1.000
_cell.length_c   1.000
_cell.angle_alpha   90.00
_cell.angle_beta   90.00
_cell.angle_gamma   90.00
#
_symmetry.space_group_name_H-M   'P 1'
#
loop_
_entity.id
_entity.type
_entity.pdbx_description
1 polymer ?
#
loop_
_entity_poly.entity_id
_entity_poly.type
_entity_poly.pdbx_seq_one_letter_code
_entity_poly.pdbx_strand_id
1 'polypeptide(L)'
;MKERSQERHWKRLLIKMSYHVYMLVSLSTKPVTYVGYTNNLKKRIALHNTSKGAKFTRGRKWKLIYNEKHRSKKEAISREYYIKNNRTFRNKIKNENLHTSTI
;
A
#
# COMPACT_ATOMS: atom_id res chain seq x y z
N MET A 1 11.76 31.09 18.69
CA MET A 1 10.62 31.00 17.76
C MET A 1 11.00 30.48 16.38
N LYS A 2 12.12 30.89 15.83
CA LYS A 2 12.61 30.38 14.54
C LYS A 2 12.90 28.88 14.57
N GLU A 3 13.36 28.35 15.71
CA GLU A 3 13.66 26.93 15.88
C GLU A 3 12.41 26.05 15.81
N ARG A 4 11.29 26.48 16.41
CA ARG A 4 10.03 25.73 16.37
C ARG A 4 9.44 25.63 14.97
N SER A 5 9.55 26.69 14.17
CA SER A 5 9.04 26.66 12.81
C SER A 5 9.93 25.77 11.91
N GLN A 6 11.22 25.71 12.17
CA GLN A 6 12.15 24.81 11.50
C GLN A 6 11.88 23.34 11.86
N GLU A 7 11.59 23.04 13.14
CA GLU A 7 11.22 21.70 13.57
C GLU A 7 9.92 21.21 12.90
N ARG A 8 8.91 22.07 12.79
CA ARG A 8 7.67 21.73 12.10
C ARG A 8 7.89 21.47 10.63
N HIS A 9 8.75 22.23 9.99
CA HIS A 9 9.12 22.04 8.59
C HIS A 9 9.83 20.71 8.39
N TRP A 10 10.74 20.37 9.29
CA TRP A 10 11.45 19.09 9.32
C TRP A 10 10.49 17.91 9.41
N LYS A 11 9.55 17.94 10.34
CA LYS A 11 8.55 16.89 10.54
C LYS A 11 7.67 16.72 9.30
N ARG A 12 7.28 17.80 8.66
CA ARG A 12 6.51 17.75 7.40
C ARG A 12 7.29 17.11 6.27
N LEU A 13 8.57 17.45 6.14
CA LEU A 13 9.44 16.85 5.13
C LEU A 13 9.63 15.35 5.37
N LEU A 14 9.85 14.95 6.61
CA LEU A 14 9.99 13.53 6.96
C LEU A 14 8.72 12.74 6.65
N ILE A 15 7.55 13.30 6.93
CA ILE A 15 6.27 12.67 6.61
C ILE A 15 6.09 12.54 5.10
N LYS A 16 6.43 13.60 4.33
CA LYS A 16 6.35 13.58 2.86
C LYS A 16 7.34 12.63 2.22
N MET A 17 8.45 12.31 2.91
CA MET A 17 9.49 11.39 2.43
C MET A 17 9.21 9.94 2.81
N SER A 18 8.07 9.66 3.42
CA SER A 18 7.66 8.30 3.76
C SER A 18 6.83 7.69 2.63
N TYR A 19 7.15 6.46 2.29
CA TYR A 19 6.44 5.69 1.27
C TYR A 19 5.97 4.38 1.84
N HIS A 20 4.85 3.88 1.36
CA HIS A 20 4.31 2.58 1.71
C HIS A 20 4.28 1.69 0.49
N VAL A 21 4.73 0.47 0.66
CA VAL A 21 4.42 -0.63 -0.26
C VAL A 21 3.25 -1.37 0.36
N TYR A 22 2.22 -1.64 -0.42
CA TYR A 22 0.98 -2.20 0.10
C TYR A 22 0.45 -3.30 -0.81
N MET A 23 -0.34 -4.18 -0.22
CA MET A 23 -1.03 -5.22 -0.97
C MET A 23 -2.52 -5.17 -0.65
N LEU A 24 -3.34 -5.21 -1.70
CA LEU A 24 -4.79 -5.26 -1.61
C LEU A 24 -5.27 -6.63 -2.06
N VAL A 25 -6.42 -7.03 -1.53
CA VAL A 25 -7.17 -8.18 -2.03
C VAL A 25 -8.55 -7.72 -2.45
N SER A 26 -9.05 -8.23 -3.57
CA SER A 26 -10.39 -7.89 -4.04
C SER A 26 -11.45 -8.58 -3.21
N LEU A 27 -12.55 -7.86 -2.96
CA LEU A 27 -13.73 -8.39 -2.26
C LEU A 27 -14.61 -9.10 -3.29
N SER A 28 -14.26 -10.32 -3.64
CA SER A 28 -14.95 -11.10 -4.68
C SER A 28 -14.84 -12.59 -4.38
N THR A 29 -15.65 -13.41 -5.08
CA THR A 29 -15.66 -14.87 -4.91
C THR A 29 -14.33 -15.52 -5.31
N LYS A 30 -13.63 -14.92 -6.27
CA LYS A 30 -12.28 -15.34 -6.67
C LYS A 30 -11.32 -14.18 -6.42
N PRO A 31 -10.83 -14.03 -5.16
CA PRO A 31 -10.01 -12.87 -4.81
C PRO A 31 -8.70 -12.83 -5.58
N VAL A 32 -8.39 -11.65 -6.09
CA VAL A 32 -7.09 -11.36 -6.71
C VAL A 32 -6.36 -10.31 -5.87
N THR A 33 -5.05 -10.26 -6.00
CA THR A 33 -4.22 -9.32 -5.26
C THR A 33 -3.66 -8.22 -6.15
N TYR A 34 -3.39 -7.06 -5.57
CA TYR A 34 -2.72 -5.95 -6.21
C TYR A 34 -1.63 -5.41 -5.30
N VAL A 35 -0.46 -5.15 -5.84
CA VAL A 35 0.67 -4.58 -5.11
C VAL A 35 1.00 -3.22 -5.70
N GLY A 36 1.18 -2.22 -4.85
CA GLY A 36 1.53 -0.87 -5.26
C GLY A 36 2.40 -0.16 -4.23
N TYR A 37 2.80 1.06 -4.55
CA TYR A 37 3.45 1.93 -3.58
C TYR A 37 2.83 3.32 -3.65
N THR A 38 2.92 4.05 -2.54
CA THR A 38 2.34 5.39 -2.44
C THR A 38 2.98 6.18 -1.30
N ASN A 39 2.94 7.49 -1.40
CA ASN A 39 3.31 8.36 -0.28
C ASN A 39 2.08 8.73 0.58
N ASN A 40 0.91 8.27 0.23
CA ASN A 40 -0.32 8.51 0.98
C ASN A 40 -1.24 7.30 0.86
N LEU A 41 -1.09 6.36 1.80
CA LEU A 41 -1.79 5.08 1.76
C LEU A 41 -3.31 5.23 1.80
N LYS A 42 -3.82 6.04 2.71
CA LYS A 42 -5.27 6.25 2.87
C LYS A 42 -5.90 6.80 1.59
N LYS A 43 -5.29 7.82 1.01
CA LYS A 43 -5.79 8.43 -0.24
C LYS A 43 -5.72 7.45 -1.40
N ARG A 44 -4.63 6.68 -1.51
CA ARG A 44 -4.45 5.73 -2.59
C ARG A 44 -5.47 4.58 -2.55
N ILE A 45 -5.74 4.06 -1.36
CA ILE A 45 -6.77 3.02 -1.18
C ILE A 45 -8.14 3.56 -1.58
N ALA A 46 -8.47 4.78 -1.18
CA ALA A 46 -9.73 5.43 -1.58
C ALA A 46 -9.84 5.54 -3.10
N LEU A 47 -8.74 5.89 -3.79
CA LEU A 47 -8.72 5.97 -5.25
C LEU A 47 -8.96 4.60 -5.89
N HIS A 48 -8.35 3.54 -5.37
CA HIS A 48 -8.60 2.19 -5.87
C HIS A 48 -10.08 1.81 -5.72
N ASN A 49 -10.67 2.11 -4.57
CA ASN A 49 -12.07 1.76 -4.27
C ASN A 49 -13.09 2.62 -5.02
N THR A 50 -12.67 3.74 -5.58
CA THR A 50 -13.54 4.60 -6.40
C THR A 50 -13.23 4.46 -7.91
N SER A 51 -12.47 3.43 -8.29
CA SER A 51 -12.08 3.15 -9.68
C SER A 51 -11.24 4.26 -10.31
N LYS A 52 -10.55 5.05 -9.50
CA LYS A 52 -9.65 6.14 -9.94
C LYS A 52 -8.17 5.81 -9.71
N GLY A 53 -7.88 4.59 -9.26
CA GLY A 53 -6.52 4.12 -9.06
C GLY A 53 -5.93 3.52 -10.34
N ALA A 54 -5.15 2.45 -10.19
CA ALA A 54 -4.56 1.74 -11.32
C ALA A 54 -5.64 1.11 -12.20
N LYS A 55 -5.34 0.94 -13.47
CA LYS A 55 -6.26 0.34 -14.43
C LYS A 55 -6.75 -1.04 -13.97
N PHE A 56 -5.86 -1.86 -13.43
CA PHE A 56 -6.18 -3.21 -12.94
C PHE A 56 -7.20 -3.19 -11.80
N THR A 57 -7.22 -2.13 -10.97
CA THR A 57 -8.08 -2.07 -9.79
C THR A 57 -9.48 -1.50 -10.06
N ARG A 58 -9.73 -1.01 -11.27
CA ARG A 58 -11.03 -0.42 -11.63
C ARG A 58 -12.14 -1.45 -11.62
N GLY A 59 -13.31 -1.02 -11.15
CA GLY A 59 -14.51 -1.87 -11.12
C GLY A 59 -14.54 -2.89 -10.01
N ARG A 60 -13.60 -2.83 -9.07
CA ARG A 60 -13.52 -3.76 -7.93
C ARG A 60 -13.45 -3.00 -6.62
N LYS A 61 -13.88 -3.66 -5.54
CA LYS A 61 -13.67 -3.19 -4.18
C LYS A 61 -12.47 -3.92 -3.58
N TRP A 62 -11.68 -3.22 -2.79
CA TRP A 62 -10.38 -3.69 -2.31
C TRP A 62 -10.26 -3.56 -0.80
N LYS A 63 -9.61 -4.54 -0.18
CA LYS A 63 -9.23 -4.52 1.23
C LYS A 63 -7.71 -4.50 1.34
N LEU A 64 -7.17 -3.63 2.21
CA LEU A 64 -5.75 -3.63 2.53
C LEU A 64 -5.42 -4.83 3.41
N ILE A 65 -4.49 -5.66 2.97
CA ILE A 65 -4.08 -6.86 3.71
C ILE A 65 -2.62 -6.84 4.14
N TYR A 66 -1.82 -5.91 3.61
CA TYR A 66 -0.41 -5.80 3.96
C TYR A 66 0.09 -4.42 3.60
N ASN A 67 0.97 -3.88 4.45
CA ASN A 67 1.75 -2.69 4.09
C ASN A 67 3.07 -2.65 4.86
N GLU A 68 4.04 -1.98 4.28
CA GLU A 68 5.32 -1.71 4.91
C GLU A 68 5.77 -0.30 4.56
N LYS A 69 6.47 0.35 5.48
CA LYS A 69 6.91 1.72 5.35
C LYS A 69 8.38 1.78 4.91
N HIS A 70 8.66 2.66 3.97
CA HIS A 70 10.02 2.91 3.48
C HIS A 70 10.35 4.40 3.55
N ARG A 71 11.63 4.70 3.75
CA ARG A 71 12.12 6.08 3.87
C ARG A 71 12.23 6.80 2.54
N SER A 72 12.38 6.06 1.44
CA SER A 72 12.58 6.64 0.13
C SER A 72 11.71 5.98 -0.92
N LYS A 73 11.42 6.74 -1.98
CA LYS A 73 10.72 6.25 -3.15
C LYS A 73 11.47 5.10 -3.82
N LYS A 74 12.79 5.21 -3.89
CA LYS A 74 13.66 4.20 -4.51
C LYS A 74 13.52 2.84 -3.80
N GLU A 75 13.57 2.85 -2.46
CA GLU A 75 13.38 1.64 -1.67
C GLU A 75 11.99 1.05 -1.89
N ALA A 76 10.96 1.89 -1.90
CA ALA A 76 9.59 1.46 -2.11
C ALA A 76 9.40 0.82 -3.49
N ILE A 77 9.94 1.42 -4.53
CA ILE A 77 9.87 0.89 -5.90
C ILE A 77 10.55 -0.48 -5.97
N SER A 78 11.73 -0.60 -5.39
CA SER A 78 12.50 -1.85 -5.37
C SER A 78 11.73 -2.95 -4.64
N ARG A 79 11.13 -2.62 -3.50
CA ARG A 79 10.37 -3.57 -2.70
C ARG A 79 9.05 -3.97 -3.39
N GLU A 80 8.37 -3.02 -4.00
CA GLU A 80 7.17 -3.29 -4.79
C GLU A 80 7.46 -4.30 -5.89
N TYR A 81 8.54 -4.08 -6.62
CA TYR A 81 8.99 -4.99 -7.67
C TYR A 81 9.25 -6.39 -7.13
N TYR A 82 9.95 -6.49 -5.99
CA TYR A 82 10.23 -7.78 -5.35
C TYR A 82 8.93 -8.51 -5.00
N ILE A 83 7.98 -7.83 -4.36
CA ILE A 83 6.72 -8.44 -3.93
C ILE A 83 5.87 -8.84 -5.16
N LYS A 84 5.82 -7.99 -6.19
CA LYS A 84 5.10 -8.31 -7.42
C LYS A 84 5.61 -9.59 -8.08
N ASN A 85 6.91 -9.85 -7.99
CA ASN A 85 7.54 -11.01 -8.60
C ASN A 85 7.70 -12.19 -7.64
N ASN A 86 7.15 -12.09 -6.43
CA ASN A 86 7.21 -13.16 -5.44
C ASN A 86 5.82 -13.71 -5.14
N ARG A 87 5.39 -14.67 -5.95
CA ARG A 87 4.06 -15.28 -5.82
C ARG A 87 3.87 -15.98 -4.48
N THR A 88 4.90 -16.63 -3.97
CA THR A 88 4.86 -17.33 -2.68
C THR A 88 4.58 -16.36 -1.55
N PHE A 89 5.27 -15.23 -1.52
CA PHE A 89 5.05 -14.17 -0.53
C PHE A 89 3.61 -13.65 -0.59
N ARG A 90 3.12 -13.32 -1.79
CA ARG A 90 1.76 -12.80 -1.96
C ARG A 90 0.70 -13.80 -1.54
N ASN A 91 0.87 -15.07 -1.90
CA ASN A 91 -0.09 -16.13 -1.54
C ASN A 91 -0.11 -16.36 -0.03
N LYS A 92 1.04 -16.30 0.62
CA LYS A 92 1.13 -16.42 2.09
C LYS A 92 0.30 -15.32 2.78
N ILE A 93 0.49 -14.07 2.38
CA ILE A 93 -0.25 -12.94 2.95
C ILE A 93 -1.74 -13.05 2.66
N LYS A 94 -2.10 -13.38 1.43
CA LYS A 94 -3.48 -13.58 1.01
C LYS A 94 -4.17 -14.66 1.84
N ASN A 95 -3.55 -15.82 1.98
CA ASN A 95 -4.12 -16.95 2.70
C ASN A 95 -4.27 -16.68 4.19
N GLU A 96 -3.30 -16.02 4.82
CA GLU A 96 -3.39 -15.61 6.22
C GLU A 96 -4.61 -14.71 6.46
N ASN A 97 -4.86 -13.78 5.56
CA ASN A 97 -5.98 -12.86 5.69
C ASN A 97 -7.33 -13.51 5.42
N LEU A 98 -7.42 -14.37 4.43
CA LEU A 98 -8.65 -15.12 4.14
C LEU A 98 -8.99 -16.08 5.29
N HIS A 99 -7.98 -16.70 5.88
CA HIS A 99 -8.14 -17.62 7.01
C HIS A 99 -8.64 -16.87 8.24
N THR A 100 -8.11 -15.70 8.51
CA THR A 100 -8.51 -14.85 9.64
C THR A 100 -9.95 -14.36 9.49
N SER A 101 -10.41 -14.10 8.28
CA SER A 101 -11.77 -13.60 8.02
C SER A 101 -12.85 -14.69 8.11
N THR A 102 -12.47 -15.96 8.17
CA THR A 102 -13.41 -17.09 8.32
C THR A 102 -13.66 -17.47 9.79
N ILE A 103 -12.96 -16.86 10.69
CA ILE A 103 -13.12 -17.05 12.13
C ILE A 103 -14.03 -15.96 12.70
#